data_7ffacd04c77d762dc9bc7e39038dc6d6
#
_entry.id   7ffacd04c77d762dc9bc7e39038dc6d6
#
_cell.length_a   1.000
_cell.length_b   1.000
_cell.length_c   1.000
_cell.angle_alpha   90.00
_cell.angle_beta   90.00
_cell.angle_gamma   90.00
#
_symmetry.space_group_name_H-M   'P 1'
#
loop_
_entity.id
_entity.type
_entity.pdbx_description
1 polymer ?
#
loop_
_entity_poly.entity_id
_entity_poly.type
_entity_poly.pdbx_seq_one_letter_code
_entity_poly.pdbx_strand_id
1 'polypeptide(L)'
;MQSILILRVTFKRQFFSDTSRSKSSAGMISTWQSAYKPYLNRLIGVSHKSTLKLNEELLVKILLSYKENTRSRQQCGIALSALARHIKLELPKNWKQLQSGYGIHESNFRKLPSDEEIINSFQLIPNPKWRFVFGLMATYGLRNHEVFFSDLSCLKKGGDKILRVFPNTKTGEHQVWPFHPEWVGLFELENISDTLDLLPVIKTDLKETTLQHIGRRVSEQFRRYKISFTPYDLRHAWAVRTILIGLPNTVAAKMMGHSVSIHTKTYHHWITRRDQQIAVDSALSRVKY
;
A
#
# COMPACT_ATOMS: atom_id res chain seq x y z
N MET A 1 21.37 3.64 -35.52
CA MET A 1 21.43 3.70 -34.05
C MET A 1 20.19 4.39 -33.54
N GLN A 2 19.31 3.69 -32.79
CA GLN A 2 18.05 4.25 -32.34
C GLN A 2 18.30 5.22 -31.19
N SER A 3 17.62 6.38 -31.20
CA SER A 3 17.70 7.32 -30.06
C SER A 3 17.08 6.71 -28.82
N ILE A 4 17.56 7.10 -27.62
CA ILE A 4 17.02 6.65 -26.31
C ILE A 4 15.51 6.89 -26.22
N LEU A 5 15.01 7.93 -26.87
CA LEU A 5 13.58 8.24 -26.93
C LEU A 5 12.78 7.15 -27.67
N ILE A 6 13.29 6.69 -28.83
CA ILE A 6 12.66 5.61 -29.63
C ILE A 6 12.68 4.31 -28.83
N LEU A 7 13.79 3.97 -28.19
CA LEU A 7 13.93 2.77 -27.35
C LEU A 7 12.94 2.77 -26.19
N ARG A 8 12.71 3.93 -25.56
CA ARG A 8 11.69 4.04 -24.51
C ARG A 8 10.27 3.82 -25.03
N VAL A 9 9.95 4.33 -26.20
CA VAL A 9 8.61 4.16 -26.82
C VAL A 9 8.37 2.70 -27.17
N THR A 10 9.34 2.04 -27.80
CA THR A 10 9.25 0.62 -28.16
C THR A 10 9.17 -0.27 -26.90
N PHE A 11 9.99 0.00 -25.89
CA PHE A 11 9.93 -0.70 -24.61
C PHE A 11 8.58 -0.51 -23.91
N LYS A 12 8.01 0.72 -23.90
CA LYS A 12 6.68 0.95 -23.36
C LYS A 12 5.62 0.10 -24.07
N ARG A 13 5.63 0.04 -25.40
CA ARG A 13 4.70 -0.77 -26.19
C ARG A 13 4.80 -2.25 -25.82
N GLN A 14 6.01 -2.79 -25.77
CA GLN A 14 6.24 -4.18 -25.38
C GLN A 14 5.80 -4.45 -23.92
N PHE A 15 6.12 -3.57 -22.97
CA PHE A 15 5.67 -3.70 -21.58
C PHE A 15 4.15 -3.85 -21.49
N PHE A 16 3.39 -3.05 -22.23
CA PHE A 16 1.93 -3.14 -22.23
C PHE A 16 1.42 -4.42 -22.92
N SER A 17 2.07 -4.87 -23.97
CA SER A 17 1.76 -6.14 -24.63
C SER A 17 2.00 -7.35 -23.71
N ASP A 18 3.17 -7.42 -23.08
CA ASP A 18 3.58 -8.56 -22.25
C ASP A 18 2.77 -8.66 -20.93
N THR A 19 2.36 -7.52 -20.37
CA THR A 19 1.62 -7.46 -19.12
C THR A 19 0.10 -7.53 -19.27
N SER A 20 -0.44 -7.37 -20.47
CA SER A 20 -1.90 -7.41 -20.73
C SER A 20 -2.55 -8.73 -20.35
N ARG A 21 -1.79 -9.83 -20.34
CA ARG A 21 -2.27 -11.18 -19.94
C ARG A 21 -2.39 -11.38 -18.45
N SER A 22 -1.75 -10.55 -17.61
CA SER A 22 -1.63 -10.77 -16.15
C SER A 22 -2.18 -9.65 -15.28
N LYS A 23 -2.49 -8.48 -15.86
CA LYS A 23 -2.95 -7.29 -15.11
C LYS A 23 -4.05 -6.56 -15.83
N SER A 24 -4.94 -5.91 -15.07
CA SER A 24 -5.90 -4.94 -15.61
C SER A 24 -5.17 -3.75 -16.25
N SER A 25 -5.80 -3.09 -17.22
CA SER A 25 -5.25 -1.91 -17.89
C SER A 25 -4.85 -0.79 -16.91
N ALA A 26 -5.66 -0.54 -15.89
CA ALA A 26 -5.35 0.41 -14.82
C ALA A 26 -4.12 0.00 -14.00
N GLY A 27 -3.97 -1.30 -13.70
CA GLY A 27 -2.80 -1.85 -13.00
C GLY A 27 -1.51 -1.72 -13.81
N MET A 28 -1.58 -1.91 -15.13
CA MET A 28 -0.45 -1.71 -16.04
C MET A 28 0.00 -0.24 -16.08
N ILE A 29 -0.95 0.69 -16.25
CA ILE A 29 -0.69 2.13 -16.27
C ILE A 29 -0.04 2.57 -14.96
N SER A 30 -0.60 2.16 -13.82
CA SER A 30 -0.05 2.47 -12.49
C SER A 30 1.37 1.94 -12.33
N THR A 31 1.64 0.69 -12.73
CA THR A 31 2.98 0.09 -12.68
C THR A 31 3.97 0.85 -13.57
N TRP A 32 3.57 1.18 -14.79
CA TRP A 32 4.41 1.97 -15.69
C TRP A 32 4.75 3.33 -15.09
N GLN A 33 3.75 4.06 -14.61
CA GLN A 33 3.91 5.41 -14.07
C GLN A 33 4.79 5.45 -12.81
N SER A 34 4.72 4.44 -11.96
CA SER A 34 5.42 4.44 -10.65
C SER A 34 6.75 3.69 -10.67
N ALA A 35 6.86 2.59 -11.42
CA ALA A 35 8.00 1.68 -11.35
C ALA A 35 8.97 1.75 -12.55
N TYR A 36 8.57 2.36 -13.65
CA TYR A 36 9.41 2.44 -14.87
C TYR A 36 9.65 3.87 -15.31
N LYS A 37 8.59 4.64 -15.57
CA LYS A 37 8.68 5.98 -16.18
C LYS A 37 9.64 6.94 -15.47
N PRO A 38 9.67 7.06 -14.12
CA PRO A 38 10.56 8.00 -13.44
C PRO A 38 12.04 7.72 -13.69
N TYR A 39 12.42 6.44 -13.68
CA TYR A 39 13.80 5.99 -13.86
C TYR A 39 14.26 6.12 -15.32
N LEU A 40 13.38 5.78 -16.27
CA LEU A 40 13.65 5.95 -17.70
C LEU A 40 13.69 7.44 -18.12
N ASN A 41 12.91 8.31 -17.47
CA ASN A 41 13.00 9.75 -17.69
C ASN A 41 14.36 10.32 -17.25
N ARG A 42 14.94 9.78 -16.16
CA ARG A 42 16.28 10.19 -15.73
C ARG A 42 17.37 9.82 -16.73
N LEU A 43 17.23 8.67 -17.37
CA LEU A 43 18.08 8.26 -18.48
C LEU A 43 18.04 9.28 -19.63
N ILE A 44 16.84 9.75 -20.00
CA ILE A 44 16.64 10.72 -21.06
C ILE A 44 17.23 12.09 -20.68
N GLY A 45 16.99 12.55 -19.45
CA GLY A 45 17.51 13.83 -18.96
C GLY A 45 19.04 13.92 -18.98
N VAL A 46 19.73 12.80 -18.78
CA VAL A 46 21.20 12.75 -18.90
C VAL A 46 21.63 12.73 -20.37
N SER A 47 20.86 12.09 -21.27
CA SER A 47 21.20 11.98 -22.69
C SER A 47 20.95 13.24 -23.50
N HIS A 48 20.01 14.11 -23.09
CA HIS A 48 19.76 15.40 -23.77
C HIS A 48 20.94 16.38 -23.70
N LYS A 49 21.87 16.17 -22.74
CA LYS A 49 23.08 17.01 -22.57
C LYS A 49 24.31 16.48 -23.30
N SER A 50 24.22 15.30 -23.93
CA SER A 50 25.34 14.67 -24.61
C SER A 50 24.83 13.64 -25.65
N THR A 51 25.56 13.45 -26.73
CA THR A 51 25.39 12.39 -27.74
C THR A 51 25.70 10.99 -27.18
N LEU A 52 25.41 10.75 -25.90
CA LEU A 52 25.71 9.52 -25.18
C LEU A 52 24.95 8.34 -25.77
N LYS A 53 25.69 7.34 -26.19
CA LYS A 53 25.16 6.02 -26.56
C LYS A 53 24.66 5.33 -25.31
N LEU A 54 23.51 4.65 -25.41
CA LEU A 54 23.04 3.76 -24.36
C LEU A 54 23.99 2.57 -24.27
N ASN A 55 24.77 2.50 -23.20
CA ASN A 55 25.72 1.45 -22.90
C ASN A 55 25.65 1.05 -21.43
N GLU A 56 26.38 0.02 -21.06
CA GLU A 56 26.48 -0.50 -19.71
C GLU A 56 26.88 0.59 -18.69
N GLU A 57 27.93 1.37 -19.00
CA GLU A 57 28.44 2.41 -18.12
C GLU A 57 27.41 3.47 -17.78
N LEU A 58 26.59 3.89 -18.76
CA LEU A 58 25.51 4.84 -18.53
C LEU A 58 24.45 4.28 -17.60
N LEU A 59 24.07 3.01 -17.75
CA LEU A 59 23.10 2.36 -16.88
C LEU A 59 23.64 2.24 -15.44
N VAL A 60 24.90 1.86 -15.27
CA VAL A 60 25.59 1.84 -13.97
C VAL A 60 25.61 3.23 -13.35
N LYS A 61 26.01 4.25 -14.10
CA LYS A 61 26.04 5.65 -13.61
C LYS A 61 24.69 6.10 -13.10
N ILE A 62 23.61 5.78 -13.81
CA ILE A 62 22.26 6.14 -13.38
C ILE A 62 21.85 5.37 -12.13
N LEU A 63 22.13 4.07 -12.06
CA LEU A 63 21.85 3.26 -10.88
C LEU A 63 22.55 3.81 -9.64
N LEU A 64 23.85 4.11 -9.76
CA LEU A 64 24.67 4.64 -8.68
C LEU A 64 24.30 6.07 -8.26
N SER A 65 23.56 6.80 -9.08
CA SER A 65 23.04 8.12 -8.70
C SER A 65 21.93 8.08 -7.63
N TYR A 66 21.42 6.91 -7.31
CA TYR A 66 20.50 6.68 -6.20
C TYR A 66 21.26 6.18 -4.98
N LYS A 67 20.86 6.66 -3.79
CA LYS A 67 21.48 6.25 -2.53
C LYS A 67 21.39 4.72 -2.34
N GLU A 68 22.44 4.12 -1.82
CA GLU A 68 22.50 2.70 -1.49
C GLU A 68 21.39 2.29 -0.50
N ASN A 69 21.01 1.02 -0.55
CA ASN A 69 20.03 0.42 0.35
C ASN A 69 18.68 1.15 0.34
N THR A 70 18.29 1.77 -0.80
CA THR A 70 17.00 2.43 -0.95
C THR A 70 16.09 1.71 -1.93
N ARG A 71 14.78 1.83 -1.67
CA ARG A 71 13.75 1.34 -2.59
C ARG A 71 13.89 1.95 -3.99
N SER A 72 14.29 3.22 -4.07
CA SER A 72 14.48 3.92 -5.35
C SER A 72 15.62 3.30 -6.15
N ARG A 73 16.76 2.96 -5.52
CA ARG A 73 17.87 2.27 -6.20
C ARG A 73 17.45 0.89 -6.69
N GLN A 74 16.76 0.11 -5.87
CA GLN A 74 16.24 -1.19 -6.26
C GLN A 74 15.28 -1.10 -7.45
N GLN A 75 14.32 -0.18 -7.42
CA GLN A 75 13.36 0.01 -8.50
C GLN A 75 14.03 0.53 -9.78
N CYS A 76 15.02 1.42 -9.65
CA CYS A 76 15.85 1.86 -10.76
C CYS A 76 16.54 0.65 -11.43
N GLY A 77 17.20 -0.19 -10.65
CA GLY A 77 17.85 -1.40 -11.14
C GLY A 77 16.90 -2.34 -11.88
N ILE A 78 15.70 -2.56 -11.35
CA ILE A 78 14.65 -3.38 -11.98
C ILE A 78 14.22 -2.76 -13.31
N ALA A 79 13.97 -1.45 -13.36
CA ALA A 79 13.53 -0.76 -14.58
C ALA A 79 14.61 -0.78 -15.67
N LEU A 80 15.88 -0.52 -15.29
CA LEU A 80 17.01 -0.56 -16.22
C LEU A 80 17.33 -1.98 -16.70
N SER A 81 17.21 -3.00 -15.83
CA SER A 81 17.34 -4.42 -16.25
C SER A 81 16.30 -4.82 -17.28
N ALA A 82 15.07 -4.38 -17.11
CA ALA A 82 14.01 -4.66 -18.06
C ALA A 82 14.27 -3.96 -19.43
N LEU A 83 14.76 -2.71 -19.41
CA LEU A 83 15.17 -2.00 -20.61
C LEU A 83 16.36 -2.69 -21.30
N ALA A 84 17.42 -3.04 -20.55
CA ALA A 84 18.60 -3.73 -21.07
C ALA A 84 18.23 -5.04 -21.79
N ARG A 85 17.35 -5.83 -21.17
CA ARG A 85 16.82 -7.05 -21.78
C ARG A 85 16.07 -6.79 -23.11
N HIS A 86 15.26 -5.73 -23.15
CA HIS A 86 14.52 -5.33 -24.34
C HIS A 86 15.45 -4.99 -25.53
N ILE A 87 16.56 -4.32 -25.24
CA ILE A 87 17.53 -3.90 -26.27
C ILE A 87 18.71 -4.87 -26.45
N LYS A 88 18.67 -6.01 -25.77
CA LYS A 88 19.73 -7.04 -25.77
C LYS A 88 21.11 -6.48 -25.33
N LEU A 89 21.12 -5.55 -24.38
CA LEU A 89 22.33 -5.00 -23.76
C LEU A 89 22.71 -5.86 -22.56
N GLU A 90 23.95 -6.31 -22.52
CA GLU A 90 24.49 -7.03 -21.38
C GLU A 90 24.71 -6.08 -20.19
N LEU A 91 24.40 -6.57 -18.99
CA LEU A 91 24.61 -5.87 -17.74
C LEU A 91 25.83 -6.45 -17.02
N PRO A 92 26.52 -5.67 -16.17
CA PRO A 92 27.66 -6.16 -15.39
C PRO A 92 27.27 -7.38 -14.54
N LYS A 93 28.21 -8.30 -14.35
CA LYS A 93 27.98 -9.52 -13.53
C LYS A 93 27.51 -9.20 -12.10
N ASN A 94 28.00 -8.09 -11.53
CA ASN A 94 27.63 -7.62 -10.20
C ASN A 94 26.36 -6.74 -10.15
N TRP A 95 25.59 -6.63 -11.25
CA TRP A 95 24.40 -5.77 -11.31
C TRP A 95 23.39 -6.02 -10.17
N LYS A 96 23.17 -7.31 -9.83
CA LYS A 96 22.28 -7.67 -8.71
C LYS A 96 22.77 -7.12 -7.39
N GLN A 97 24.07 -7.10 -7.14
CA GLN A 97 24.67 -6.54 -5.93
C GLN A 97 24.51 -5.01 -5.92
N LEU A 98 24.78 -4.35 -7.06
CA LEU A 98 24.67 -2.89 -7.17
C LEU A 98 23.24 -2.37 -6.91
N GLN A 99 22.21 -3.14 -7.26
CA GLN A 99 20.81 -2.76 -7.05
C GLN A 99 20.22 -3.24 -5.72
N SER A 100 20.88 -4.15 -5.02
CA SER A 100 20.40 -4.79 -3.77
C SER A 100 20.58 -3.91 -2.55
N GLY A 101 20.32 -4.45 -1.37
CA GLY A 101 20.52 -3.82 -0.07
C GLY A 101 19.25 -3.20 0.53
N TYR A 102 18.17 -3.00 -0.26
CA TYR A 102 16.88 -2.62 0.29
C TYR A 102 16.07 -3.86 0.66
N GLY A 103 15.78 -4.03 1.93
CA GLY A 103 14.98 -5.15 2.44
C GLY A 103 14.17 -4.78 3.67
N ILE A 104 13.23 -5.67 4.03
CA ILE A 104 12.37 -5.50 5.21
C ILE A 104 13.20 -5.49 6.49
N HIS A 105 14.36 -6.19 6.50
CA HIS A 105 15.24 -6.32 7.66
C HIS A 105 16.01 -5.06 8.00
N GLU A 106 16.15 -4.12 7.07
CA GLU A 106 16.82 -2.82 7.26
C GLU A 106 15.85 -1.65 7.44
N SER A 107 14.53 -1.89 7.32
CA SER A 107 13.55 -0.87 7.64
C SER A 107 13.59 -0.61 9.14
N ASN A 108 13.92 0.62 9.55
CA ASN A 108 13.68 1.09 10.91
C ASN A 108 12.19 0.86 11.22
N PHE A 109 11.89 -0.14 12.05
CA PHE A 109 10.52 -0.46 12.42
C PHE A 109 9.93 0.75 13.15
N ARG A 110 8.98 1.40 12.51
CA ARG A 110 8.24 2.49 13.11
C ARG A 110 7.44 1.95 14.30
N LYS A 111 7.42 2.69 15.39
CA LYS A 111 6.46 2.44 16.46
C LYS A 111 5.06 2.61 15.87
N LEU A 112 4.21 1.61 16.02
CA LEU A 112 2.80 1.71 15.64
C LEU A 112 2.06 2.54 16.69
N PRO A 113 0.99 3.26 16.31
CA PRO A 113 0.17 3.98 17.25
C PRO A 113 -0.52 2.99 18.20
N SER A 114 -0.55 3.33 19.49
CA SER A 114 -1.37 2.64 20.48
C SER A 114 -2.86 2.93 20.24
N ASP A 115 -3.73 2.14 20.84
CA ASP A 115 -5.18 2.36 20.75
C ASP A 115 -5.57 3.71 21.33
N GLU A 116 -4.92 4.14 22.42
CA GLU A 116 -5.10 5.46 23.02
C GLU A 116 -4.67 6.59 22.05
N GLU A 117 -3.50 6.45 21.41
CA GLU A 117 -3.02 7.41 20.39
C GLU A 117 -3.98 7.52 19.21
N ILE A 118 -4.62 6.40 18.80
CA ILE A 118 -5.62 6.37 17.73
C ILE A 118 -6.89 7.11 18.17
N ILE A 119 -7.41 6.80 19.35
CA ILE A 119 -8.63 7.43 19.90
C ILE A 119 -8.42 8.95 20.07
N ASN A 120 -7.30 9.36 20.63
CA ASN A 120 -6.97 10.78 20.79
C ASN A 120 -6.82 11.50 19.45
N SER A 121 -6.24 10.83 18.46
CA SER A 121 -6.10 11.40 17.10
C SER A 121 -7.42 11.58 16.37
N PHE A 122 -8.42 10.75 16.64
CA PHE A 122 -9.77 10.89 16.11
C PHE A 122 -10.40 12.22 16.52
N GLN A 123 -10.19 12.65 17.76
CA GLN A 123 -10.71 13.91 18.30
C GLN A 123 -10.06 15.16 17.67
N LEU A 124 -8.84 15.03 17.14
CA LEU A 124 -8.13 16.12 16.48
C LEU A 124 -8.67 16.46 15.08
N ILE A 125 -9.54 15.62 14.52
CA ILE A 125 -10.07 15.78 13.17
C ILE A 125 -11.36 16.61 13.21
N PRO A 126 -11.35 17.91 12.83
CA PRO A 126 -12.52 18.78 12.96
C PRO A 126 -13.60 18.49 11.91
N ASN A 127 -13.22 17.98 10.74
CA ASN A 127 -14.16 17.68 9.66
C ASN A 127 -14.81 16.32 9.88
N PRO A 128 -16.15 16.23 10.05
CA PRO A 128 -16.85 14.99 10.39
C PRO A 128 -16.69 13.92 9.31
N LYS A 129 -16.64 14.28 8.02
CA LYS A 129 -16.46 13.33 6.92
C LYS A 129 -15.07 12.70 6.93
N TRP A 130 -14.03 13.47 7.23
CA TRP A 130 -12.67 12.93 7.37
C TRP A 130 -12.48 12.18 8.69
N ARG A 131 -13.19 12.57 9.73
CA ARG A 131 -13.26 11.83 11.00
C ARG A 131 -13.89 10.46 10.80
N PHE A 132 -14.97 10.38 10.02
CA PHE A 132 -15.60 9.12 9.63
C PHE A 132 -14.65 8.22 8.82
N VAL A 133 -13.92 8.78 7.83
CA VAL A 133 -12.87 8.05 7.07
C VAL A 133 -11.80 7.49 8.01
N PHE A 134 -11.33 8.28 8.97
CA PHE A 134 -10.35 7.84 9.96
C PHE A 134 -10.89 6.67 10.80
N GLY A 135 -12.10 6.81 11.35
CA GLY A 135 -12.75 5.78 12.15
C GLY A 135 -12.92 4.46 11.38
N LEU A 136 -13.35 4.50 10.13
CA LEU A 136 -13.43 3.31 9.26
C LEU A 136 -12.06 2.64 9.10
N MET A 137 -11.01 3.41 8.84
CA MET A 137 -9.66 2.85 8.69
C MET A 137 -9.14 2.24 10.00
N ALA A 138 -9.38 2.88 11.13
CA ALA A 138 -8.95 2.40 12.44
C ALA A 138 -9.68 1.10 12.84
N THR A 139 -11.00 1.06 12.64
CA THR A 139 -11.87 -0.06 13.05
C THR A 139 -11.71 -1.28 12.15
N TYR A 140 -11.57 -1.08 10.83
CA TYR A 140 -11.56 -2.15 9.84
C TYR A 140 -10.21 -2.40 9.17
N GLY A 141 -9.17 -1.64 9.49
CA GLY A 141 -7.85 -1.82 8.92
C GLY A 141 -7.78 -1.63 7.39
N LEU A 142 -8.66 -0.79 6.83
CA LEU A 142 -8.76 -0.54 5.41
C LEU A 142 -7.53 0.14 4.83
N ARG A 143 -7.23 -0.12 3.55
CA ARG A 143 -6.31 0.75 2.81
C ARG A 143 -6.95 2.11 2.58
N ASN A 144 -6.13 3.13 2.45
CA ASN A 144 -6.56 4.52 2.27
C ASN A 144 -7.67 4.69 1.21
N HIS A 145 -7.59 3.98 0.10
CA HIS A 145 -8.58 4.09 -0.98
C HIS A 145 -9.79 3.17 -0.78
N GLU A 146 -9.68 2.08 -0.01
CA GLU A 146 -10.74 1.09 0.17
C GLU A 146 -11.97 1.68 0.86
N VAL A 147 -11.79 2.70 1.71
CA VAL A 147 -12.89 3.43 2.34
C VAL A 147 -13.92 3.94 1.32
N PHE A 148 -13.46 4.38 0.15
CA PHE A 148 -14.31 4.92 -0.93
C PHE A 148 -14.84 3.84 -1.88
N PHE A 149 -14.45 2.59 -1.67
CA PHE A 149 -14.84 1.42 -2.46
C PHE A 149 -15.35 0.30 -1.56
N SER A 150 -16.10 0.66 -0.54
CA SER A 150 -16.70 -0.27 0.41
C SER A 150 -18.21 -0.05 0.51
N ASP A 151 -18.96 -1.14 0.68
CA ASP A 151 -20.36 -1.09 1.04
C ASP A 151 -20.50 -0.73 2.52
N LEU A 152 -21.03 0.45 2.79
CA LEU A 152 -21.27 0.96 4.14
C LEU A 152 -22.68 0.63 4.66
N SER A 153 -23.51 -0.07 3.90
CA SER A 153 -24.88 -0.42 4.31
C SER A 153 -24.93 -1.28 5.57
N CYS A 154 -23.87 -2.05 5.82
CA CYS A 154 -23.68 -2.84 7.04
C CYS A 154 -23.67 -2.00 8.34
N LEU A 155 -23.42 -0.69 8.24
CA LEU A 155 -23.38 0.25 9.36
C LEU A 155 -24.75 0.91 9.63
N LYS A 156 -25.74 0.70 8.77
CA LYS A 156 -27.11 1.14 9.01
C LYS A 156 -27.71 0.41 10.21
N LYS A 157 -28.77 0.98 10.77
CA LYS A 157 -29.52 0.36 11.87
C LYS A 157 -29.92 -1.08 11.51
N GLY A 158 -29.54 -2.04 12.36
CA GLY A 158 -29.81 -3.47 12.13
C GLY A 158 -28.83 -4.17 11.17
N GLY A 159 -27.80 -3.48 10.67
CA GLY A 159 -26.75 -4.08 9.84
C GLY A 159 -25.80 -4.96 10.66
N ASP A 160 -25.10 -5.86 9.95
CA ASP A 160 -24.21 -6.88 10.54
C ASP A 160 -22.84 -6.33 10.96
N LYS A 161 -22.55 -5.07 10.66
CA LYS A 161 -21.27 -4.39 10.90
C LYS A 161 -20.07 -5.05 10.19
N ILE A 162 -20.31 -5.94 9.23
CA ILE A 162 -19.29 -6.60 8.42
C ILE A 162 -19.10 -5.81 7.13
N LEU A 163 -18.00 -5.07 7.04
CA LEU A 163 -17.73 -4.19 5.91
C LEU A 163 -17.28 -4.99 4.69
N ARG A 164 -17.82 -4.68 3.52
CA ARG A 164 -17.55 -5.37 2.25
C ARG A 164 -16.81 -4.41 1.32
N VAL A 165 -15.57 -4.76 0.97
CA VAL A 165 -14.75 -4.01 0.00
C VAL A 165 -15.08 -4.49 -1.40
N PHE A 166 -15.32 -3.56 -2.35
CA PHE A 166 -15.67 -3.88 -3.72
C PHE A 166 -14.51 -4.46 -4.54
N PRO A 167 -14.79 -5.23 -5.62
CA PRO A 167 -13.77 -5.93 -6.42
C PRO A 167 -12.86 -5.01 -7.23
N ASN A 168 -13.23 -3.75 -7.44
CA ASN A 168 -12.45 -2.79 -8.23
C ASN A 168 -11.26 -2.17 -7.46
N THR A 169 -10.94 -2.68 -6.28
CA THR A 169 -9.75 -2.31 -5.51
C THR A 169 -8.53 -3.14 -5.89
N LYS A 170 -7.36 -2.77 -5.36
CA LYS A 170 -6.08 -3.44 -5.65
C LYS A 170 -6.09 -4.95 -5.30
N THR A 171 -6.85 -5.35 -4.31
CA THR A 171 -6.86 -6.70 -3.73
C THR A 171 -8.14 -7.49 -4.01
N GLY A 172 -9.06 -6.89 -4.77
CA GLY A 172 -10.34 -7.49 -5.07
C GLY A 172 -11.31 -7.47 -3.87
N GLU A 173 -12.42 -8.16 -4.03
CA GLU A 173 -13.48 -8.25 -3.04
C GLU A 173 -13.03 -9.01 -1.79
N HIS A 174 -13.36 -8.46 -0.63
CA HIS A 174 -13.15 -9.11 0.67
C HIS A 174 -14.04 -8.49 1.75
N GLN A 175 -14.23 -9.22 2.83
CA GLN A 175 -15.03 -8.80 3.98
C GLN A 175 -14.13 -8.58 5.18
N VAL A 176 -14.46 -7.55 5.98
CA VAL A 176 -13.69 -7.19 7.17
C VAL A 176 -14.62 -7.01 8.36
N TRP A 177 -14.28 -7.66 9.46
CA TRP A 177 -14.95 -7.51 10.76
C TRP A 177 -14.30 -6.39 11.56
N PRO A 178 -15.05 -5.69 12.40
CA PRO A 178 -14.46 -4.71 13.31
C PRO A 178 -13.70 -5.46 14.41
N PHE A 179 -12.42 -5.19 14.56
CA PHE A 179 -11.66 -5.56 15.75
C PHE A 179 -11.60 -4.34 16.67
N HIS A 180 -12.00 -4.51 17.91
CA HIS A 180 -12.62 -3.53 18.77
C HIS A 180 -14.03 -3.15 18.28
N PRO A 181 -15.03 -4.07 18.40
CA PRO A 181 -16.41 -3.80 17.95
C PRO A 181 -17.00 -2.53 18.57
N GLU A 182 -16.59 -2.17 19.79
CA GLU A 182 -16.95 -0.95 20.50
C GLU A 182 -16.50 0.33 19.77
N TRP A 183 -15.50 0.25 18.90
CA TRP A 183 -15.05 1.39 18.10
C TRP A 183 -16.07 1.81 17.03
N VAL A 184 -17.00 0.93 16.70
CA VAL A 184 -18.09 1.29 15.79
C VAL A 184 -18.95 2.38 16.41
N GLY A 185 -19.27 2.25 17.71
CA GLY A 185 -19.97 3.30 18.47
C GLY A 185 -19.05 4.48 18.82
N LEU A 186 -17.82 4.20 19.31
CA LEU A 186 -16.86 5.22 19.73
C LEU A 186 -16.50 6.21 18.63
N PHE A 187 -16.38 5.73 17.39
CA PHE A 187 -16.08 6.54 16.20
C PHE A 187 -17.33 6.97 15.43
N GLU A 188 -18.51 6.85 16.04
CA GLU A 188 -19.79 7.28 15.46
C GLU A 188 -20.04 6.67 14.05
N LEU A 189 -19.68 5.40 13.86
CA LEU A 189 -19.78 4.73 12.56
C LEU A 189 -21.13 4.05 12.33
N GLU A 190 -21.99 3.94 13.34
CA GLU A 190 -23.26 3.24 13.30
C GLU A 190 -24.46 4.18 13.15
N ASN A 191 -25.64 3.58 12.84
CA ASN A 191 -26.92 4.29 12.71
C ASN A 191 -26.92 5.36 11.61
N ILE A 192 -26.15 5.17 10.58
CA ILE A 192 -26.11 6.04 9.42
C ILE A 192 -27.40 5.92 8.61
N SER A 193 -28.03 7.03 8.28
CA SER A 193 -29.26 7.09 7.47
C SER A 193 -28.96 7.10 5.97
N ASP A 194 -27.96 7.90 5.55
CA ASP A 194 -27.50 8.00 4.18
C ASP A 194 -25.97 7.93 4.11
N THR A 195 -25.46 6.98 3.33
CA THR A 195 -24.01 6.76 3.19
C THR A 195 -23.34 7.80 2.29
N LEU A 196 -24.06 8.45 1.39
CA LEU A 196 -23.51 9.40 0.43
C LEU A 196 -22.97 10.67 1.11
N ASP A 197 -23.60 11.07 2.22
CA ASP A 197 -23.19 12.29 2.92
C ASP A 197 -22.07 12.09 3.95
N LEU A 198 -21.71 10.87 4.28
CA LEU A 198 -20.70 10.55 5.30
C LEU A 198 -19.28 10.62 4.79
N LEU A 199 -19.07 10.45 3.49
CA LEU A 199 -17.74 10.50 2.89
C LEU A 199 -17.45 11.88 2.30
N PRO A 200 -16.19 12.33 2.34
CA PRO A 200 -15.79 13.55 1.65
C PRO A 200 -15.93 13.38 0.13
N VAL A 201 -16.36 14.44 -0.54
CA VAL A 201 -16.47 14.45 -2.00
C VAL A 201 -15.07 14.47 -2.61
N ILE A 202 -14.71 13.38 -3.26
CA ILE A 202 -13.46 13.22 -4.03
C ILE A 202 -13.75 12.52 -5.36
N LYS A 203 -12.87 12.68 -6.34
CA LYS A 203 -12.96 11.93 -7.59
C LYS A 203 -12.66 10.45 -7.33
N THR A 204 -13.64 9.57 -7.58
CA THR A 204 -13.51 8.11 -7.42
C THR A 204 -13.64 7.34 -8.73
N ASP A 205 -14.03 8.00 -9.83
CA ASP A 205 -14.06 7.36 -11.15
C ASP A 205 -12.64 6.95 -11.58
N LEU A 206 -12.37 5.65 -11.66
CA LEU A 206 -11.08 5.10 -12.03
C LEU A 206 -10.72 5.32 -13.51
N LYS A 207 -11.61 5.85 -14.32
CA LYS A 207 -11.31 6.36 -15.67
C LYS A 207 -10.56 7.69 -15.62
N GLU A 208 -10.84 8.53 -14.61
CA GLU A 208 -10.28 9.87 -14.43
C GLU A 208 -9.17 9.93 -13.38
N THR A 209 -9.17 9.01 -12.40
CA THR A 209 -8.20 9.00 -11.31
C THR A 209 -7.64 7.60 -11.07
N THR A 210 -6.76 7.46 -10.08
CA THR A 210 -6.16 6.17 -9.69
C THR A 210 -6.37 5.91 -8.21
N LEU A 211 -6.39 4.64 -7.79
CA LEU A 211 -6.45 4.25 -6.38
C LEU A 211 -5.34 4.91 -5.55
N GLN A 212 -4.17 5.14 -6.17
CA GLN A 212 -3.05 5.82 -5.52
C GLN A 212 -3.35 7.30 -5.25
N HIS A 213 -3.97 8.01 -6.20
CA HIS A 213 -4.36 9.42 -6.01
C HIS A 213 -5.45 9.54 -4.95
N ILE A 214 -6.44 8.65 -4.94
CA ILE A 214 -7.48 8.61 -3.90
C ILE A 214 -6.83 8.40 -2.52
N GLY A 215 -5.96 7.39 -2.38
CA GLY A 215 -5.25 7.12 -1.13
C GLY A 215 -4.34 8.27 -0.69
N ARG A 216 -3.76 9.02 -1.63
CA ARG A 216 -2.96 10.21 -1.34
C ARG A 216 -3.79 11.32 -0.69
N ARG A 217 -5.07 11.52 -1.10
CA ARG A 217 -5.97 12.50 -0.47
C ARG A 217 -6.15 12.23 1.02
N VAL A 218 -6.28 10.96 1.42
CA VAL A 218 -6.34 10.59 2.84
C VAL A 218 -5.03 10.97 3.56
N SER A 219 -3.89 10.63 2.98
CA SER A 219 -2.58 10.96 3.57
C SER A 219 -2.35 12.49 3.69
N GLU A 220 -2.90 13.28 2.77
CA GLU A 220 -2.86 14.74 2.82
C GLU A 220 -3.67 15.27 4.01
N GLN A 221 -4.82 14.66 4.34
CA GLN A 221 -5.61 15.06 5.52
C GLN A 221 -4.90 14.71 6.83
N PHE A 222 -4.29 13.53 6.94
CA PHE A 222 -3.50 13.18 8.14
C PHE A 222 -2.42 14.22 8.42
N ARG A 223 -1.69 14.66 7.38
CA ARG A 223 -0.69 15.72 7.50
C ARG A 223 -1.31 17.07 7.88
N ARG A 224 -2.45 17.43 7.26
CA ARG A 224 -3.17 18.67 7.54
C ARG A 224 -3.63 18.75 8.99
N TYR A 225 -4.10 17.64 9.55
CA TYR A 225 -4.54 17.56 10.95
C TYR A 225 -3.40 17.23 11.91
N LYS A 226 -2.14 17.18 11.42
CA LYS A 226 -0.94 16.93 12.23
C LYS A 226 -1.00 15.60 13.01
N ILE A 227 -1.65 14.57 12.44
CA ILE A 227 -1.65 13.24 13.01
C ILE A 227 -0.22 12.68 12.95
N SER A 228 0.29 12.18 14.07
CA SER A 228 1.69 11.78 14.27
C SER A 228 2.11 10.54 13.49
N PHE A 229 1.16 9.77 12.98
CA PHE A 229 1.37 8.53 12.22
C PHE A 229 0.69 8.60 10.85
N THR A 230 1.01 7.63 9.98
CA THR A 230 0.42 7.58 8.63
C THR A 230 -0.91 6.82 8.63
N PRO A 231 -1.82 7.06 7.64
CA PRO A 231 -3.04 6.26 7.51
C PRO A 231 -2.76 4.76 7.42
N TYR A 232 -1.62 4.37 6.84
CA TYR A 232 -1.25 2.97 6.68
C TYR A 232 -0.86 2.31 8.01
N ASP A 233 -0.42 3.11 9.00
CA ASP A 233 -0.09 2.61 10.34
C ASP A 233 -1.35 2.16 11.11
N LEU A 234 -2.55 2.72 10.82
CA LEU A 234 -3.82 2.20 11.32
C LEU A 234 -4.07 0.76 10.87
N ARG A 235 -3.78 0.47 9.61
CA ARG A 235 -3.91 -0.88 9.06
C ARG A 235 -2.87 -1.84 9.67
N HIS A 236 -1.66 -1.38 9.92
CA HIS A 236 -0.64 -2.17 10.61
C HIS A 236 -1.06 -2.45 12.06
N ALA A 237 -1.57 -1.46 12.78
CA ALA A 237 -2.08 -1.63 14.14
C ALA A 237 -3.25 -2.61 14.19
N TRP A 238 -4.19 -2.53 13.22
CA TRP A 238 -5.29 -3.49 13.08
C TRP A 238 -4.76 -4.93 12.90
N ALA A 239 -3.78 -5.13 12.02
CA ALA A 239 -3.20 -6.45 11.78
C ALA A 239 -2.50 -7.02 13.02
N VAL A 240 -1.75 -6.21 13.74
CA VAL A 240 -1.10 -6.64 14.99
C VAL A 240 -2.14 -7.00 16.05
N ARG A 241 -3.21 -6.21 16.20
CA ARG A 241 -4.32 -6.57 17.11
C ARG A 241 -4.94 -7.93 16.78
N THR A 242 -5.16 -8.26 15.51
CA THR A 242 -5.72 -9.57 15.15
C THR A 242 -4.84 -10.72 15.59
N ILE A 243 -3.52 -10.53 15.58
CA ILE A 243 -2.56 -11.53 16.07
C ILE A 243 -2.64 -11.64 17.59
N LEU A 244 -2.68 -10.51 18.30
CA LEU A 244 -2.73 -10.48 19.78
C LEU A 244 -3.99 -11.16 20.35
N ILE A 245 -5.13 -11.01 19.68
CA ILE A 245 -6.37 -11.70 20.07
C ILE A 245 -6.43 -13.15 19.61
N GLY A 246 -5.38 -13.67 18.94
CA GLY A 246 -5.30 -15.06 18.51
C GLY A 246 -6.13 -15.39 17.27
N LEU A 247 -6.42 -14.42 16.39
CA LEU A 247 -7.08 -14.70 15.12
C LEU A 247 -6.10 -15.45 14.19
N PRO A 248 -6.50 -16.57 13.54
CA PRO A 248 -5.64 -17.29 12.61
C PRO A 248 -5.12 -16.37 11.49
N ASN A 249 -3.82 -16.42 11.19
CA ASN A 249 -3.18 -15.61 10.15
C ASN A 249 -3.83 -15.76 8.77
N THR A 250 -4.39 -16.94 8.46
CA THR A 250 -5.14 -17.21 7.23
C THR A 250 -6.40 -16.38 7.13
N VAL A 251 -7.11 -16.20 8.24
CA VAL A 251 -8.35 -15.42 8.34
C VAL A 251 -8.02 -13.93 8.28
N ALA A 252 -7.05 -13.46 9.09
CA ALA A 252 -6.60 -12.07 9.07
C ALA A 252 -6.10 -11.64 7.69
N ALA A 253 -5.29 -12.48 7.02
CA ALA A 253 -4.80 -12.22 5.68
C ALA A 253 -5.95 -12.09 4.67
N LYS A 254 -6.96 -12.97 4.73
CA LYS A 254 -8.15 -12.91 3.86
C LYS A 254 -8.92 -11.61 4.08
N MET A 255 -9.15 -11.22 5.34
CA MET A 255 -9.81 -9.95 5.69
C MET A 255 -9.02 -8.73 5.21
N MET A 256 -7.70 -8.81 5.17
CA MET A 256 -6.84 -7.76 4.63
C MET A 256 -6.66 -7.83 3.10
N GLY A 257 -7.27 -8.77 2.42
CA GLY A 257 -7.15 -8.94 0.97
C GLY A 257 -5.71 -9.18 0.51
N HIS A 258 -4.92 -10.03 1.20
CA HIS A 258 -3.60 -10.46 0.75
C HIS A 258 -3.28 -11.90 1.16
N SER A 259 -2.22 -12.48 0.59
CA SER A 259 -1.83 -13.84 0.92
C SER A 259 -1.27 -13.97 2.34
N VAL A 260 -1.36 -15.16 2.91
CA VAL A 260 -0.79 -15.48 4.24
C VAL A 260 0.71 -15.17 4.27
N SER A 261 1.44 -15.51 3.20
CA SER A 261 2.88 -15.22 3.09
C SER A 261 3.19 -13.72 3.21
N ILE A 262 2.40 -12.86 2.55
CA ILE A 262 2.53 -11.40 2.68
C ILE A 262 2.18 -10.95 4.10
N HIS A 263 1.13 -11.50 4.69
CA HIS A 263 0.70 -11.18 6.05
C HIS A 263 1.82 -11.49 7.06
N THR A 264 2.27 -12.73 7.08
CA THR A 264 3.35 -13.20 7.95
C THR A 264 4.62 -12.35 7.79
N LYS A 265 5.10 -12.21 6.53
CA LYS A 265 6.31 -11.42 6.25
C LYS A 265 6.19 -9.96 6.70
N THR A 266 4.98 -9.38 6.63
CA THR A 266 4.78 -7.96 6.94
C THR A 266 4.60 -7.70 8.42
N TYR A 267 3.97 -8.60 9.18
CA TYR A 267 3.51 -8.29 10.54
C TYR A 267 4.24 -9.03 11.66
N HIS A 268 4.86 -10.18 11.39
CA HIS A 268 5.52 -10.97 12.44
C HIS A 268 6.66 -10.23 13.15
N HIS A 269 7.29 -9.26 12.52
CA HIS A 269 8.38 -8.50 13.14
C HIS A 269 7.91 -7.49 14.22
N TRP A 270 6.60 -7.15 14.26
CA TRP A 270 6.03 -6.34 15.34
C TRP A 270 5.64 -7.17 16.56
N ILE A 271 5.65 -8.51 16.47
CA ILE A 271 5.27 -9.39 17.55
C ILE A 271 6.44 -9.53 18.51
N THR A 272 6.31 -8.93 19.70
CA THR A 272 7.28 -9.08 20.78
C THR A 272 7.03 -10.38 21.57
N ARG A 273 7.99 -10.77 22.43
CA ARG A 273 7.79 -11.91 23.36
C ARG A 273 6.56 -11.70 24.28
N ARG A 274 6.32 -10.46 24.70
CA ARG A 274 5.13 -10.11 25.49
C ARG A 274 3.84 -10.37 24.71
N ASP A 275 3.83 -9.99 23.44
CA ASP A 275 2.68 -10.19 22.57
C ASP A 275 2.41 -11.68 22.33
N GLN A 276 3.46 -12.50 22.20
CA GLN A 276 3.35 -13.95 22.11
C GLN A 276 2.68 -14.53 23.36
N GLN A 277 3.08 -14.08 24.56
CA GLN A 277 2.47 -14.52 25.82
C GLN A 277 1.00 -14.13 25.89
N ILE A 278 0.65 -12.90 25.54
CA ILE A 278 -0.76 -12.43 25.50
C ILE A 278 -1.59 -13.30 24.55
N ALA A 279 -1.05 -13.65 23.38
CA ALA A 279 -1.74 -14.50 22.42
C ALA A 279 -1.96 -15.93 22.97
N VAL A 280 -0.96 -16.50 23.66
CA VAL A 280 -1.06 -17.81 24.33
C VAL A 280 -2.13 -17.78 25.42
N ASP A 281 -2.09 -16.79 26.31
CA ASP A 281 -3.06 -16.65 27.40
C ASP A 281 -4.48 -16.50 26.87
N SER A 282 -4.65 -15.70 25.82
CA SER A 282 -5.94 -15.54 25.11
C SER A 282 -6.43 -16.83 24.47
N ALA A 283 -5.54 -17.63 23.90
CA ALA A 283 -5.91 -18.93 23.29
C ALA A 283 -6.32 -19.93 24.37
N LEU A 284 -5.56 -20.02 25.47
CA LEU A 284 -5.84 -20.93 26.59
C LEU A 284 -7.15 -20.57 27.31
N SER A 285 -7.48 -19.30 27.47
CA SER A 285 -8.73 -18.87 28.11
C SER A 285 -10.01 -19.33 27.36
N ARG A 286 -9.88 -19.71 26.09
CA ARG A 286 -10.99 -20.22 25.26
C ARG A 286 -11.15 -21.74 25.34
N VAL A 287 -10.14 -22.44 25.84
CA VAL A 287 -10.18 -23.90 26.03
C VAL A 287 -10.87 -24.16 27.37
N LYS A 288 -12.15 -24.55 27.33
CA LYS A 288 -12.81 -25.12 28.52
C LYS A 288 -12.34 -26.57 28.63
N TYR A 289 -11.54 -26.87 29.65
CA TYR A 289 -11.19 -28.22 30.06
C TYR A 289 -12.38 -28.85 30.80
#